data_4e09ab8c4d742aefb5c28a53f3960e27
#
_entry.id   4e09ab8c4d742aefb5c28a53f3960e27
#
_cell.length_a   1.000
_cell.length_b   1.000
_cell.length_c   1.000
_cell.angle_alpha   90.00
_cell.angle_beta   90.00
_cell.angle_gamma   90.00
#
_symmetry.space_group_name_H-M   'P 1'
#
loop_
_entity.id
_entity.type
_entity.pdbx_description
1 polymer ?
#
loop_
_entity_poly.entity_id
_entity_poly.type
_entity_poly.pdbx_seq_one_letter_code
_entity_poly.pdbx_strand_id
1 'polypeptide(L)'
;MTARADDDGPFLQLIYFSRSQVGTRPEAVASAIWAIETRARRFNTQAGITGALYYSGPHFAQVLEGPREAVLLLIAAIAADTRHTDVTIVQEEMVPTRAFGGWAMAYVDGTSEEIIRLSPAINFEDLTHERRGPVILAMMKYLVLGDHGGP
;
A
#
# COMPACT_ATOMS: atom_id res chain seq x y z
N MET A 1 16.27 -24.59 -10.07
CA MET A 1 15.78 -23.35 -10.68
C MET A 1 16.52 -22.14 -10.13
N THR A 2 16.85 -21.27 -10.97
CA THR A 2 17.54 -20.06 -10.55
C THR A 2 16.54 -19.01 -10.16
N ALA A 3 16.77 -18.31 -9.08
CA ALA A 3 15.94 -17.15 -8.73
C ALA A 3 16.06 -16.12 -9.85
N ARG A 4 14.96 -15.44 -10.13
CA ARG A 4 15.00 -14.35 -11.08
C ARG A 4 15.81 -13.21 -10.48
N ALA A 5 16.45 -12.42 -11.33
CA ALA A 5 17.29 -11.32 -10.86
C ALA A 5 16.53 -10.36 -9.95
N ASP A 6 15.24 -10.14 -10.21
CA ASP A 6 14.41 -9.26 -9.40
C ASP A 6 14.07 -9.81 -8.03
N ASP A 7 14.31 -11.12 -7.77
CA ASP A 7 14.08 -11.72 -6.46
C ASP A 7 15.22 -11.44 -5.49
N ASP A 8 16.36 -11.02 -6.00
CA ASP A 8 17.54 -10.79 -5.17
C ASP A 8 17.66 -9.34 -4.70
N GLY A 9 16.84 -8.48 -5.24
CA GLY A 9 16.94 -7.07 -4.94
C GLY A 9 18.13 -6.40 -5.64
N PRO A 10 18.32 -5.10 -5.44
CA PRO A 10 17.44 -4.24 -4.65
C PRO A 10 16.10 -4.02 -5.32
N PHE A 11 15.14 -3.57 -4.52
CA PHE A 11 13.79 -3.31 -4.97
C PHE A 11 13.48 -1.83 -4.80
N LEU A 12 12.64 -1.27 -5.66
CA LEU A 12 12.09 0.05 -5.38
C LEU A 12 10.95 -0.12 -4.37
N GLN A 13 11.04 0.60 -3.25
CA GLN A 13 9.95 0.72 -2.30
C GLN A 13 9.33 2.11 -2.47
N LEU A 14 8.08 2.15 -2.86
CA LEU A 14 7.36 3.39 -3.09
C LEU A 14 6.15 3.43 -2.17
N ILE A 15 5.98 4.55 -1.48
CA ILE A 15 4.86 4.74 -0.56
C ILE A 15 4.14 6.02 -0.95
N TYR A 16 2.81 5.93 -1.05
CA TYR A 16 1.98 7.10 -1.30
C TYR A 16 0.76 7.08 -0.39
N PHE A 17 0.09 8.23 -0.29
CA PHE A 17 -1.27 8.29 0.18
C PHE A 17 -2.08 9.16 -0.77
N SER A 18 -3.40 9.02 -0.70
CA SER A 18 -4.30 9.74 -1.60
C SER A 18 -5.64 9.95 -0.92
N ARG A 19 -6.49 10.79 -1.51
CA ARG A 19 -7.86 10.99 -1.03
C ARG A 19 -8.79 10.03 -1.76
N SER A 20 -9.64 9.34 -1.00
CA SER A 20 -10.61 8.42 -1.56
C SER A 20 -11.72 9.17 -2.29
N GLN A 21 -12.14 8.66 -3.46
CA GLN A 21 -13.25 9.15 -4.24
C GLN A 21 -14.32 8.06 -4.42
N VAL A 22 -14.27 7.00 -3.62
CA VAL A 22 -15.23 5.88 -3.76
C VAL A 22 -16.56 6.16 -3.05
N GLY A 23 -16.64 7.26 -2.32
CA GLY A 23 -17.86 7.62 -1.60
C GLY A 23 -17.99 6.93 -0.27
N THR A 24 -19.19 7.00 0.32
CA THR A 24 -19.42 6.50 1.68
C THR A 24 -20.45 5.38 1.74
N ARG A 25 -21.11 5.06 0.64
CA ARG A 25 -22.10 3.98 0.62
C ARG A 25 -21.39 2.64 0.76
N PRO A 26 -21.77 1.81 1.74
CA PRO A 26 -21.06 0.55 2.00
C PRO A 26 -20.92 -0.36 0.78
N GLU A 27 -21.98 -0.47 -0.04
CA GLU A 27 -21.91 -1.32 -1.23
C GLU A 27 -20.94 -0.78 -2.27
N ALA A 28 -20.93 0.54 -2.45
CA ALA A 28 -20.03 1.18 -3.41
C ALA A 28 -18.59 1.03 -2.95
N VAL A 29 -18.33 1.21 -1.66
CA VAL A 29 -17.00 1.04 -1.08
C VAL A 29 -16.53 -0.40 -1.26
N ALA A 30 -17.35 -1.37 -0.86
CA ALA A 30 -16.99 -2.78 -0.96
C ALA A 30 -16.71 -3.19 -2.41
N SER A 31 -17.53 -2.73 -3.34
CA SER A 31 -17.34 -3.02 -4.77
C SER A 31 -16.03 -2.42 -5.30
N ALA A 32 -15.73 -1.18 -4.94
CA ALA A 32 -14.51 -0.50 -5.37
C ALA A 32 -13.28 -1.20 -4.81
N ILE A 33 -13.28 -1.53 -3.51
CA ILE A 33 -12.15 -2.21 -2.87
C ILE A 33 -11.93 -3.57 -3.51
N TRP A 34 -12.99 -4.34 -3.72
CA TRP A 34 -12.88 -5.65 -4.36
C TRP A 34 -12.23 -5.55 -5.75
N ALA A 35 -12.66 -4.57 -6.54
CA ALA A 35 -12.12 -4.37 -7.89
C ALA A 35 -10.63 -3.96 -7.83
N ILE A 36 -10.28 -3.08 -6.91
CA ILE A 36 -8.89 -2.64 -6.71
C ILE A 36 -8.02 -3.84 -6.31
N GLU A 37 -8.45 -4.61 -5.31
CA GLU A 37 -7.68 -5.75 -4.83
C GLU A 37 -7.50 -6.83 -5.90
N THR A 38 -8.57 -7.16 -6.61
CA THR A 38 -8.54 -8.21 -7.62
C THR A 38 -7.57 -7.86 -8.74
N ARG A 39 -7.66 -6.62 -9.23
CA ARG A 39 -6.78 -6.15 -10.29
C ARG A 39 -5.33 -6.06 -9.82
N ALA A 40 -5.14 -5.55 -8.60
CA ALA A 40 -3.81 -5.39 -8.03
C ALA A 40 -3.11 -6.74 -7.87
N ARG A 41 -3.79 -7.74 -7.32
CA ARG A 41 -3.18 -9.06 -7.13
C ARG A 41 -2.77 -9.68 -8.44
N ARG A 42 -3.62 -9.57 -9.46
CA ARG A 42 -3.31 -10.12 -10.78
C ARG A 42 -2.10 -9.42 -11.40
N PHE A 43 -2.12 -8.09 -11.44
CA PHE A 43 -1.05 -7.30 -12.04
C PHE A 43 0.25 -7.50 -11.27
N ASN A 44 0.20 -7.40 -9.95
CA ASN A 44 1.38 -7.46 -9.10
C ASN A 44 2.07 -8.81 -9.18
N THR A 45 1.29 -9.90 -9.20
CA THR A 45 1.86 -11.23 -9.33
C THR A 45 2.66 -11.37 -10.62
N GLN A 46 2.12 -10.84 -11.72
CA GLN A 46 2.80 -10.91 -13.02
C GLN A 46 4.02 -10.00 -13.10
N ALA A 47 3.96 -8.86 -12.43
CA ALA A 47 5.01 -7.84 -12.50
C ALA A 47 6.10 -7.98 -11.44
N GLY A 48 5.96 -8.96 -10.54
CA GLY A 48 6.91 -9.13 -9.44
C GLY A 48 6.79 -8.08 -8.36
N ILE A 49 5.60 -7.52 -8.17
CA ILE A 49 5.34 -6.49 -7.17
C ILE A 49 4.66 -7.10 -5.96
N THR A 50 5.06 -6.66 -4.78
CA THR A 50 4.42 -6.99 -3.51
C THR A 50 4.07 -5.70 -2.79
N GLY A 51 3.19 -5.76 -1.80
CA GLY A 51 2.85 -4.57 -1.05
C GLY A 51 1.63 -4.72 -0.19
N ALA A 52 1.13 -3.57 0.27
CA ALA A 52 -0.01 -3.50 1.16
C ALA A 52 -0.80 -2.23 0.89
N LEU A 53 -2.12 -2.35 0.95
CA LEU A 53 -3.06 -1.26 0.73
C LEU A 53 -3.87 -1.02 2.00
N TYR A 54 -3.97 0.23 2.39
CA TYR A 54 -4.74 0.66 3.55
C TYR A 54 -5.84 1.62 3.08
N TYR A 55 -7.04 1.44 3.63
CA TYR A 55 -8.17 2.30 3.37
C TYR A 55 -8.75 2.78 4.70
N SER A 56 -8.88 4.10 4.87
CA SER A 56 -9.35 4.68 6.12
C SER A 56 -10.76 5.29 6.02
N GLY A 57 -11.35 5.26 4.84
CA GLY A 57 -12.55 6.03 4.52
C GLY A 57 -12.18 7.25 3.70
N PRO A 58 -11.59 8.29 4.32
CA PRO A 58 -11.18 9.47 3.55
C PRO A 58 -9.90 9.27 2.74
N HIS A 59 -9.06 8.30 3.09
CA HIS A 59 -7.75 8.15 2.45
C HIS A 59 -7.45 6.72 2.05
N PHE A 60 -6.57 6.58 1.04
CA PHE A 60 -5.84 5.35 0.77
C PHE A 60 -4.37 5.61 1.12
N ALA A 61 -3.68 4.56 1.54
CA ALA A 61 -2.21 4.56 1.62
C ALA A 61 -1.73 3.22 1.09
N GLN A 62 -0.59 3.21 0.42
CA GLN A 62 -0.11 1.97 -0.19
C GLN A 62 1.41 1.93 -0.19
N VAL A 63 1.94 0.73 0.10
CA VAL A 63 3.35 0.42 -0.07
C VAL A 63 3.48 -0.52 -1.26
N LEU A 64 4.36 -0.19 -2.19
CA LEU A 64 4.64 -0.99 -3.38
C LEU A 64 6.13 -1.32 -3.39
N GLU A 65 6.45 -2.59 -3.67
CA GLU A 65 7.84 -3.05 -3.67
C GLU A 65 8.07 -3.97 -4.87
N GLY A 66 9.12 -3.74 -5.61
CA GLY A 66 9.44 -4.61 -6.73
C GLY A 66 10.46 -4.01 -7.65
N PRO A 67 10.59 -4.57 -8.86
CA PRO A 67 11.48 -4.02 -9.88
C PRO A 67 11.13 -2.57 -10.14
N ARG A 68 12.14 -1.71 -10.19
CA ARG A 68 11.95 -0.27 -10.30
C ARG A 68 11.02 0.11 -11.44
N GLU A 69 11.26 -0.42 -12.65
CA GLU A 69 10.44 -0.06 -13.80
C GLU A 69 8.98 -0.47 -13.65
N ALA A 70 8.74 -1.66 -13.08
CA ALA A 70 7.39 -2.14 -12.86
C ALA A 70 6.63 -1.28 -11.86
N VAL A 71 7.29 -0.89 -10.76
CA VAL A 71 6.67 -0.03 -9.76
C VAL A 71 6.36 1.35 -10.33
N LEU A 72 7.27 1.92 -11.12
CA LEU A 72 7.04 3.23 -11.71
C LEU A 72 5.91 3.22 -12.73
N LEU A 73 5.78 2.15 -13.51
CA LEU A 73 4.63 2.00 -14.42
C LEU A 73 3.33 1.87 -13.64
N LEU A 74 3.37 1.11 -12.55
CA LEU A 74 2.17 0.91 -11.73
C LEU A 74 1.71 2.20 -11.07
N ILE A 75 2.62 2.99 -10.49
CA ILE A 75 2.22 4.23 -9.84
C ILE A 75 1.61 5.22 -10.84
N ALA A 76 2.09 5.24 -12.08
CA ALA A 76 1.51 6.07 -13.12
C ALA A 76 0.06 5.68 -13.40
N ALA A 77 -0.23 4.37 -13.46
CA ALA A 77 -1.59 3.88 -13.66
C ALA A 77 -2.48 4.17 -12.46
N ILE A 78 -1.93 4.00 -11.24
CA ILE A 78 -2.65 4.30 -10.01
C ILE A 78 -3.02 5.79 -9.95
N ALA A 79 -2.09 6.66 -10.30
CA ALA A 79 -2.35 8.11 -10.27
C ALA A 79 -3.46 8.52 -11.23
N ALA A 80 -3.67 7.75 -12.30
CA ALA A 80 -4.73 8.01 -13.29
C ALA A 80 -6.09 7.42 -12.89
N ASP A 81 -6.14 6.63 -11.83
CA ASP A 81 -7.37 5.96 -11.39
C ASP A 81 -8.31 6.96 -10.73
N THR A 82 -9.56 7.04 -11.22
CA THR A 82 -10.53 8.02 -10.73
C THR A 82 -11.13 7.69 -9.37
N ARG A 83 -10.81 6.52 -8.80
CA ARG A 83 -11.30 6.15 -7.47
C ARG A 83 -10.59 6.90 -6.34
N HIS A 84 -9.56 7.67 -6.67
CA HIS A 84 -8.89 8.54 -5.73
C HIS A 84 -8.34 9.78 -6.43
N THR A 85 -7.86 10.72 -5.63
CA THR A 85 -7.24 11.95 -6.10
C THR A 85 -6.14 12.37 -5.13
N ASP A 86 -5.39 13.39 -5.50
CA ASP A 86 -4.32 13.95 -4.65
C ASP A 86 -3.30 12.89 -4.23
N VAL A 87 -2.87 12.08 -5.18
CA VAL A 87 -1.83 11.08 -4.93
C VAL A 87 -0.53 11.78 -4.57
N THR A 88 -0.04 11.51 -3.37
CA THR A 88 1.18 12.11 -2.84
C THR A 88 2.20 11.03 -2.55
N ILE A 89 3.29 11.00 -3.30
CA ILE A 89 4.38 10.05 -3.07
C ILE A 89 5.20 10.60 -1.90
N VAL A 90 5.34 9.79 -0.85
CA VAL A 90 6.02 10.21 0.38
C VAL A 90 7.31 9.44 0.63
N GLN A 91 7.56 8.39 -0.16
CA GLN A 91 8.83 7.67 -0.09
C GLN A 91 9.07 6.98 -1.43
N GLU A 92 10.30 7.09 -1.91
CA GLU A 92 10.74 6.41 -3.12
C GLU A 92 12.20 6.05 -2.90
N GLU A 93 12.46 4.79 -2.56
CA GLU A 93 13.76 4.37 -2.06
C GLU A 93 14.09 2.98 -2.54
N MET A 94 15.34 2.78 -2.95
CA MET A 94 15.81 1.43 -3.26
C MET A 94 16.15 0.73 -1.94
N VAL A 95 15.60 -0.45 -1.74
CA VAL A 95 15.78 -1.22 -0.50
C VAL A 95 16.32 -2.61 -0.84
N PRO A 96 17.12 -3.19 0.06
CA PRO A 96 17.73 -4.51 -0.21
C PRO A 96 16.75 -5.67 -0.07
N THR A 97 15.70 -5.51 0.73
CA THR A 97 14.71 -6.58 0.97
C THR A 97 13.31 -6.01 0.97
N ARG A 98 12.34 -6.87 0.67
CA ARG A 98 10.93 -6.48 0.70
C ARG A 98 10.39 -6.53 2.13
N ALA A 99 9.54 -5.56 2.48
CA ALA A 99 8.82 -5.60 3.76
C ALA A 99 7.61 -6.52 3.67
N PHE A 100 7.00 -6.63 2.49
CA PHE A 100 5.77 -7.40 2.29
C PHE A 100 5.96 -8.49 1.24
N GLY A 101 7.08 -9.21 1.31
CA GLY A 101 7.46 -10.18 0.29
C GLY A 101 6.48 -11.32 0.09
N GLY A 102 5.69 -11.65 1.10
CA GLY A 102 4.70 -12.73 1.02
C GLY A 102 3.35 -12.30 0.45
N TRP A 103 3.19 -11.04 0.05
CA TRP A 103 1.88 -10.49 -0.27
C TRP A 103 1.87 -9.78 -1.63
N ALA A 104 1.20 -10.37 -2.63
CA ALA A 104 0.96 -9.65 -3.88
C ALA A 104 0.19 -8.34 -3.63
N MET A 105 -0.74 -8.37 -2.66
CA MET A 105 -1.39 -7.16 -2.15
C MET A 105 -2.12 -7.53 -0.87
N ALA A 106 -1.58 -7.15 0.27
CA ALA A 106 -2.29 -7.24 1.55
C ALA A 106 -3.27 -6.08 1.62
N TYR A 107 -4.40 -6.29 2.28
CA TYR A 107 -5.38 -5.23 2.45
C TYR A 107 -5.70 -5.03 3.92
N VAL A 108 -5.69 -3.77 4.35
CA VAL A 108 -6.05 -3.38 5.71
C VAL A 108 -7.24 -2.42 5.65
N ASP A 109 -8.36 -2.84 6.22
CA ASP A 109 -9.55 -2.00 6.33
C ASP A 109 -9.47 -1.19 7.62
N GLY A 110 -9.00 0.05 7.50
CA GLY A 110 -8.87 0.97 8.63
C GLY A 110 -10.19 1.40 9.24
N THR A 111 -11.33 1.08 8.60
CA THR A 111 -12.66 1.38 9.15
C THR A 111 -13.20 0.27 10.04
N SER A 112 -12.54 -0.88 10.09
CA SER A 112 -13.00 -1.98 10.93
C SER A 112 -12.74 -1.67 12.40
N GLU A 113 -13.61 -2.17 13.28
CA GLU A 113 -13.45 -1.96 14.72
C GLU A 113 -12.14 -2.54 15.25
N GLU A 114 -11.77 -3.70 14.74
CA GLU A 114 -10.52 -4.36 15.15
C GLU A 114 -9.30 -3.51 14.84
N ILE A 115 -9.24 -2.98 13.63
CA ILE A 115 -8.11 -2.15 13.20
C ILE A 115 -8.09 -0.83 13.96
N ILE A 116 -9.24 -0.22 14.19
CA ILE A 116 -9.32 1.03 14.96
C ILE A 116 -8.76 0.84 16.38
N ARG A 117 -9.02 -0.30 17.00
CA ARG A 117 -8.46 -0.59 18.33
C ARG A 117 -6.96 -0.77 18.29
N LEU A 118 -6.43 -1.43 17.25
CA LEU A 118 -5.01 -1.69 17.14
C LEU A 118 -4.22 -0.44 16.75
N SER A 119 -4.82 0.38 15.90
CA SER A 119 -4.14 1.55 15.37
C SER A 119 -5.17 2.64 15.11
N PRO A 120 -5.31 3.59 16.04
CA PRO A 120 -6.24 4.70 15.85
C PRO A 120 -5.94 5.44 14.55
N ALA A 121 -6.97 6.01 13.96
CA ALA A 121 -6.86 6.69 12.69
C ALA A 121 -5.78 7.79 12.75
N ILE A 122 -4.93 7.80 11.74
CA ILE A 122 -3.88 8.80 11.58
C ILE A 122 -4.29 9.70 10.42
N ASN A 123 -4.26 11.00 10.65
CA ASN A 123 -4.43 11.95 9.56
C ASN A 123 -3.04 12.19 8.96
N PHE A 124 -2.78 11.59 7.80
CA PHE A 124 -1.49 11.70 7.15
C PHE A 124 -1.15 13.15 6.77
N GLU A 125 -2.17 13.98 6.58
CA GLU A 125 -1.97 15.39 6.26
C GLU A 125 -1.41 16.21 7.42
N ASP A 126 -1.56 15.71 8.65
CA ASP A 126 -1.01 16.37 9.84
C ASP A 126 0.46 16.05 10.07
N LEU A 127 1.00 15.06 9.36
CA LEU A 127 2.40 14.68 9.48
C LEU A 127 3.25 15.53 8.55
N THR A 128 4.50 15.78 8.92
CA THR A 128 5.45 16.38 7.99
C THR A 128 5.70 15.42 6.85
N HIS A 129 6.07 15.95 5.69
CA HIS A 129 6.36 15.12 4.52
C HIS A 129 7.36 14.01 4.83
N GLU A 130 8.41 14.36 5.57
CA GLU A 130 9.48 13.42 5.91
C GLU A 130 9.03 12.26 6.80
N ARG A 131 8.00 12.48 7.60
CA ARG A 131 7.51 11.47 8.53
C ARG A 131 6.44 10.57 7.95
N ARG A 132 5.81 10.99 6.87
CA ARG A 132 4.68 10.24 6.29
C ARG A 132 5.07 8.85 5.83
N GLY A 133 6.15 8.73 5.09
CA GLY A 133 6.62 7.43 4.61
C GLY A 133 6.93 6.46 5.74
N PRO A 134 7.82 6.84 6.67
CA PRO A 134 8.13 5.96 7.80
C PRO A 134 6.93 5.59 8.66
N VAL A 135 6.01 6.52 8.90
CA VAL A 135 4.81 6.25 9.71
C VAL A 135 3.88 5.26 8.99
N ILE A 136 3.64 5.48 7.69
CA ILE A 136 2.80 4.57 6.91
C ILE A 136 3.42 3.17 6.89
N LEU A 137 4.71 3.09 6.63
CA LEU A 137 5.40 1.79 6.59
C LEU A 137 5.30 1.06 7.93
N ALA A 138 5.57 1.75 9.03
CA ALA A 138 5.51 1.16 10.36
C ALA A 138 4.10 0.67 10.69
N MET A 139 3.10 1.49 10.39
CA MET A 139 1.70 1.13 10.61
C MET A 139 1.31 -0.11 9.81
N MET A 140 1.68 -0.14 8.53
CA MET A 140 1.33 -1.27 7.67
C MET A 140 2.03 -2.55 8.10
N LYS A 141 3.30 -2.47 8.48
CA LYS A 141 4.04 -3.64 9.00
C LYS A 141 3.38 -4.17 10.27
N TYR A 142 2.98 -3.28 11.16
CA TYR A 142 2.30 -3.66 12.40
C TYR A 142 0.98 -4.38 12.10
N LEU A 143 0.16 -3.82 11.20
CA LEU A 143 -1.18 -4.34 10.94
C LEU A 143 -1.17 -5.59 10.05
N VAL A 144 -0.28 -5.66 9.07
CA VAL A 144 -0.22 -6.76 8.11
C VAL A 144 0.58 -7.94 8.65
N LEU A 145 1.74 -7.67 9.21
CA LEU A 145 2.67 -8.73 9.63
C LEU A 145 2.41 -9.22 11.05
N GLY A 146 1.55 -8.53 11.79
CA GLY A 146 1.21 -8.94 13.14
C GLY A 146 2.34 -8.80 14.13
N ASP A 147 3.29 -7.93 13.86
CA ASP A 147 4.43 -7.70 14.74
C ASP A 147 4.02 -6.77 15.89
N HIS A 148 3.19 -7.29 16.76
CA HIS A 148 2.57 -6.51 17.81
C HIS A 148 3.39 -6.58 19.08
N GLY A 149 4.55 -5.98 19.06
CA GLY A 149 5.38 -5.92 20.24
C GLY A 149 6.52 -6.91 20.26
N GLY A 150 6.91 -7.36 19.12
CA GLY A 150 8.06 -8.18 18.93
C GLY A 150 7.82 -9.66 19.21
N PRO A 151 8.86 -10.42 19.23
CA PRO A 151 8.75 -11.87 19.39
C PRO A 151 8.21 -12.22 20.74
#